data_26184e733447b4c7369788c33073abe1
#
_entry.id   26184e733447b4c7369788c33073abe1
#
_cell.length_a   1.000
_cell.length_b   1.000
_cell.length_c   1.000
_cell.angle_alpha   90.00
_cell.angle_beta   90.00
_cell.angle_gamma   90.00
#
_symmetry.space_group_name_H-M   'P 1'
#
loop_
_entity.id
_entity.type
_entity.pdbx_description
1 polymer ?
#
loop_
_entity_poly.entity_id
_entity_poly.type
_entity_poly.pdbx_seq_one_letter_code
_entity_poly.pdbx_strand_id
1 'polypeptide(L)'
;MEQLILAYIDARQNYGVNQLLLIPCFILDFLCIHPFSDGNGRMSRLLSLLLLYKNGFDAGKYISFEEQINKDKANYYEALRLSSTDWHERKNSYFPCIENFITTLLYCYKELDKRFAVVNAKKVTKRERIEATVLNSLLPISKQEICFCLP
;
A
#
# COMPACT_ATOMS: atom_id res chain seq x y z
N MET A 1 -14.79 11.77 -14.48
CA MET A 1 -13.42 11.23 -14.26
C MET A 1 -12.32 12.27 -14.43
N GLU A 2 -12.28 13.04 -15.51
CA GLU A 2 -11.25 14.08 -15.73
C GLU A 2 -11.15 15.07 -14.58
N GLN A 3 -12.28 15.59 -14.10
CA GLN A 3 -12.32 16.52 -12.96
C GLN A 3 -11.75 15.92 -11.68
N LEU A 4 -12.01 14.63 -11.41
CA LEU A 4 -11.44 13.93 -10.25
C LEU A 4 -9.92 13.84 -10.33
N ILE A 5 -9.38 13.53 -11.52
CA ILE A 5 -7.93 13.45 -11.74
C ILE A 5 -7.29 14.83 -11.56
N LEU A 6 -7.90 15.87 -12.13
CA LEU A 6 -7.39 17.24 -11.99
C LEU A 6 -7.42 17.70 -10.53
N ALA A 7 -8.50 17.42 -9.80
CA ALA A 7 -8.60 17.74 -8.37
C ALA A 7 -7.53 17.00 -7.54
N TYR A 8 -7.25 15.73 -7.85
CA TYR A 8 -6.18 14.98 -7.19
C TYR A 8 -4.80 15.59 -7.44
N ILE A 9 -4.50 15.96 -8.70
CA ILE A 9 -3.24 16.59 -9.06
C ILE A 9 -3.08 17.93 -8.37
N ASP A 10 -4.11 18.75 -8.36
CA ASP A 10 -4.14 20.07 -7.74
C ASP A 10 -3.93 19.95 -6.21
N ALA A 11 -4.67 19.09 -5.54
CA ALA A 11 -4.52 18.85 -4.10
C ALA A 11 -3.10 18.39 -3.73
N ARG A 12 -2.48 17.57 -4.59
CA ARG A 12 -1.11 17.10 -4.39
C ARG A 12 -0.06 18.20 -4.59
N GLN A 13 -0.16 18.96 -5.68
CA GLN A 13 0.87 19.90 -6.12
C GLN A 13 0.76 21.26 -5.46
N ASN A 14 -0.44 21.80 -5.35
CA ASN A 14 -0.67 23.16 -4.91
C ASN A 14 -1.01 23.27 -3.41
N TYR A 15 -1.61 22.23 -2.83
CA TYR A 15 -1.96 22.23 -1.41
C TYR A 15 -1.11 21.32 -0.54
N GLY A 16 -0.24 20.50 -1.13
CA GLY A 16 0.66 19.62 -0.39
C GLY A 16 -0.05 18.62 0.53
N VAL A 17 -1.26 18.19 0.18
CA VAL A 17 -2.05 17.26 0.99
C VAL A 17 -1.31 15.93 1.12
N ASN A 18 -1.25 15.40 2.35
CA ASN A 18 -0.62 14.12 2.62
C ASN A 18 -1.27 13.00 1.80
N GLN A 19 -0.47 12.20 1.14
CA GLN A 19 -0.94 11.16 0.22
C GLN A 19 -1.76 10.06 0.93
N LEU A 20 -1.47 9.77 2.20
CA LEU A 20 -2.26 8.81 2.98
C LEU A 20 -3.71 9.28 3.23
N LEU A 21 -3.96 10.59 3.15
CA LEU A 21 -5.30 11.16 3.21
C LEU A 21 -5.91 11.30 1.82
N LEU A 22 -5.10 11.72 0.84
CA LEU A 22 -5.57 12.02 -0.50
C LEU A 22 -5.96 10.76 -1.29
N ILE A 23 -5.18 9.67 -1.16
CA ILE A 23 -5.45 8.42 -1.87
C ILE A 23 -6.83 7.86 -1.53
N PRO A 24 -7.21 7.61 -0.25
CA PRO A 24 -8.54 7.08 0.06
C PRO A 24 -9.69 8.01 -0.37
N CYS A 25 -9.50 9.33 -0.32
CA CYS A 25 -10.50 10.28 -0.87
C CYS A 25 -10.70 10.07 -2.36
N PHE A 26 -9.62 10.00 -3.13
CA PHE A 26 -9.66 9.73 -4.57
C PHE A 26 -10.35 8.38 -4.89
N ILE A 27 -10.04 7.34 -4.11
CA ILE A 27 -10.63 6.01 -4.31
C ILE A 27 -12.12 6.01 -3.98
N LEU A 28 -12.55 6.70 -2.92
CA LEU A 28 -13.97 6.85 -2.59
C LEU A 28 -14.72 7.57 -3.73
N ASP A 29 -14.21 8.71 -4.18
CA ASP A 29 -14.83 9.46 -5.27
C ASP A 29 -14.90 8.64 -6.57
N PHE A 30 -13.85 7.88 -6.89
CA PHE A 30 -13.86 6.94 -8.01
C PHE A 30 -14.99 5.90 -7.88
N LEU A 31 -15.18 5.34 -6.69
CA LEU A 31 -16.26 4.38 -6.43
C LEU A 31 -17.65 5.01 -6.50
N CYS A 32 -17.81 6.25 -6.03
CA CYS A 32 -19.06 6.99 -6.10
C CYS A 32 -19.42 7.39 -7.54
N ILE A 33 -18.44 7.80 -8.35
CA ILE A 33 -18.63 8.10 -9.78
C ILE A 33 -18.99 6.84 -10.57
N HIS A 34 -18.47 5.68 -10.16
CA HIS A 34 -18.77 4.36 -10.73
C HIS A 34 -18.62 4.28 -12.25
N PRO A 35 -17.44 4.59 -12.84
CA PRO A 35 -17.31 4.85 -14.27
C PRO A 35 -17.47 3.62 -15.18
N PHE A 36 -17.38 2.41 -14.64
CA PHE A 36 -17.49 1.17 -15.42
C PHE A 36 -18.79 0.43 -15.11
N SER A 37 -19.30 -0.32 -16.06
CA SER A 37 -20.48 -1.17 -15.85
C SER A 37 -20.22 -2.33 -14.89
N ASP A 38 -18.97 -2.83 -14.83
CA ASP A 38 -18.50 -3.86 -13.88
C ASP A 38 -17.02 -3.63 -13.54
N GLY A 39 -16.58 -4.20 -12.42
CA GLY A 39 -15.18 -4.20 -12.02
C GLY A 39 -14.70 -2.96 -11.28
N ASN A 40 -15.56 -1.98 -10.94
CA ASN A 40 -15.15 -0.77 -10.23
C ASN A 40 -14.44 -1.09 -8.90
N GLY A 41 -14.91 -2.07 -8.15
CA GLY A 41 -14.26 -2.51 -6.90
C GLY A 41 -12.87 -3.12 -7.12
N ARG A 42 -12.65 -3.88 -8.19
CA ARG A 42 -11.33 -4.41 -8.56
C ARG A 42 -10.40 -3.28 -9.01
N MET A 43 -10.91 -2.39 -9.83
CA MET A 43 -10.16 -1.23 -10.32
C MET A 43 -9.77 -0.29 -9.17
N SER A 44 -10.65 -0.03 -8.23
CA SER A 44 -10.36 0.82 -7.06
C SER A 44 -9.21 0.25 -6.21
N ARG A 45 -9.16 -1.07 -6.00
CA ARG A 45 -8.05 -1.72 -5.29
C ARG A 45 -6.72 -1.65 -6.05
N LEU A 46 -6.75 -1.84 -7.37
CA LEU A 46 -5.55 -1.66 -8.22
C LEU A 46 -5.06 -0.22 -8.21
N LEU A 47 -5.97 0.75 -8.31
CA LEU A 47 -5.64 2.19 -8.21
C LEU A 47 -5.04 2.53 -6.84
N SER A 48 -5.58 1.95 -5.76
CA SER A 48 -5.02 2.10 -4.41
C SER A 48 -3.55 1.66 -4.37
N LEU A 49 -3.24 0.47 -4.88
CA LEU A 49 -1.87 -0.05 -4.93
C LEU A 49 -0.97 0.81 -5.82
N LEU A 50 -1.45 1.20 -7.00
CA LEU A 50 -0.68 2.06 -7.91
C LEU A 50 -0.30 3.39 -7.25
N LEU A 51 -1.26 4.04 -6.59
CA LEU A 51 -1.04 5.32 -5.93
C LEU A 51 -0.14 5.17 -4.70
N LEU A 52 -0.30 4.10 -3.92
CA LEU A 52 0.61 3.78 -2.81
C LEU A 52 2.06 3.61 -3.31
N TYR A 53 2.29 2.80 -4.34
CA TYR A 53 3.65 2.58 -4.89
C TYR A 53 4.28 3.85 -5.45
N LYS A 54 3.51 4.67 -6.15
CA LYS A 54 3.98 5.98 -6.66
C LYS A 54 4.40 6.95 -5.55
N ASN A 55 3.95 6.72 -4.33
CA ASN A 55 4.26 7.55 -3.17
C ASN A 55 5.17 6.84 -2.14
N GLY A 56 5.81 5.73 -2.53
CA GLY A 56 6.82 5.03 -1.70
C GLY A 56 6.26 4.10 -0.63
N PHE A 57 4.96 3.79 -0.66
CA PHE A 57 4.34 2.82 0.26
C PHE A 57 4.38 1.41 -0.34
N ASP A 58 5.48 0.71 -0.17
CA ASP A 58 5.81 -0.51 -0.89
C ASP A 58 5.35 -1.82 -0.22
N ALA A 59 4.74 -1.77 0.95
CA ALA A 59 4.30 -2.97 1.69
C ALA A 59 3.43 -3.91 0.84
N GLY A 60 2.59 -3.36 -0.04
CA GLY A 60 1.73 -4.12 -0.95
C GLY A 60 2.47 -4.96 -2.00
N LYS A 61 3.77 -4.73 -2.22
CA LYS A 61 4.61 -5.58 -3.09
C LYS A 61 4.87 -6.96 -2.48
N TYR A 62 4.82 -7.06 -1.16
CA TYR A 62 5.17 -8.26 -0.39
C TYR A 62 3.99 -8.86 0.35
N ILE A 63 3.01 -8.03 0.70
CA ILE A 63 1.80 -8.41 1.44
C ILE A 63 0.59 -8.02 0.60
N SER A 64 -0.33 -8.95 0.39
CA SER A 64 -1.55 -8.68 -0.37
C SER A 64 -2.45 -7.70 0.39
N PHE A 65 -2.59 -6.50 -0.17
CA PHE A 65 -3.52 -5.47 0.34
C PHE A 65 -4.97 -5.96 0.30
N GLU A 66 -5.34 -6.67 -0.77
CA GLU A 66 -6.67 -7.26 -0.93
C GLU A 66 -6.95 -8.34 0.12
N GLU A 67 -5.95 -9.15 0.47
CA GLU A 67 -6.09 -10.15 1.55
C GLU A 67 -6.36 -9.48 2.90
N GLN A 68 -5.67 -8.35 3.18
CA GLN A 68 -5.94 -7.61 4.43
C GLN A 68 -7.35 -7.02 4.45
N ILE A 69 -7.83 -6.48 3.33
CA ILE A 69 -9.24 -6.04 3.21
C ILE A 69 -10.19 -7.22 3.46
N ASN A 70 -9.92 -8.39 2.89
CA ASN A 70 -10.79 -9.57 3.03
C ASN A 70 -10.83 -10.12 4.46
N LYS A 71 -9.79 -9.93 5.27
CA LYS A 71 -9.79 -10.31 6.69
C LYS A 71 -10.81 -9.53 7.51
N ASP A 72 -11.09 -8.28 7.10
CA ASP A 72 -12.06 -7.40 7.75
C ASP A 72 -13.04 -6.78 6.74
N LYS A 73 -13.57 -7.64 5.90
CA LYS A 73 -14.41 -7.25 4.76
C LYS A 73 -15.66 -6.46 5.18
N ALA A 74 -16.25 -6.81 6.32
CA ALA A 74 -17.43 -6.13 6.83
C ALA A 74 -17.15 -4.66 7.15
N ASN A 75 -16.08 -4.38 7.87
CA ASN A 75 -15.67 -3.01 8.21
C ASN A 75 -15.26 -2.21 6.97
N TYR A 76 -14.61 -2.85 5.99
CA TYR A 76 -14.30 -2.19 4.72
C TYR A 76 -15.55 -1.69 4.00
N TYR A 77 -16.57 -2.54 3.83
CA TYR A 77 -17.81 -2.12 3.17
C TYR A 77 -18.62 -1.12 3.99
N GLU A 78 -18.62 -1.26 5.32
CA GLU A 78 -19.28 -0.29 6.20
C GLU A 78 -18.61 1.08 6.15
N ALA A 79 -17.28 1.15 6.13
CA ALA A 79 -16.54 2.39 5.97
C ALA A 79 -16.87 3.07 4.63
N LEU A 80 -16.94 2.30 3.54
CA LEU A 80 -17.35 2.82 2.23
C LEU A 80 -18.79 3.32 2.26
N ARG A 81 -19.72 2.55 2.84
CA ARG A 81 -21.14 2.93 2.96
C ARG A 81 -21.31 4.25 3.72
N LEU A 82 -20.67 4.36 4.89
CA LEU A 82 -20.73 5.57 5.70
C LEU A 82 -20.14 6.78 4.98
N SER A 83 -19.02 6.57 4.28
CA SER A 83 -18.35 7.66 3.58
C SER A 83 -19.02 8.06 2.27
N SER A 84 -19.81 7.19 1.64
CA SER A 84 -20.55 7.51 0.42
C SER A 84 -21.95 8.11 0.67
N THR A 85 -22.43 8.07 1.93
CA THR A 85 -23.73 8.67 2.27
C THR A 85 -23.71 10.16 1.97
N ASP A 86 -24.72 10.65 1.26
CA ASP A 86 -24.90 12.06 0.84
C ASP A 86 -23.72 12.62 -0.01
N TRP A 87 -22.94 11.75 -0.67
CA TRP A 87 -21.82 12.16 -1.51
C TRP A 87 -22.27 13.10 -2.66
N HIS A 88 -23.41 12.82 -3.31
CA HIS A 88 -23.96 13.63 -4.38
C HIS A 88 -24.36 15.05 -3.90
N GLU A 89 -24.70 15.18 -2.63
CA GLU A 89 -25.05 16.46 -1.99
C GLU A 89 -23.82 17.19 -1.41
N ARG A 90 -22.63 16.60 -1.52
CA ARG A 90 -21.37 17.10 -0.93
C ARG A 90 -21.44 17.27 0.59
N LYS A 91 -22.18 16.39 1.27
CA LYS A 91 -22.34 16.37 2.73
C LYS A 91 -21.73 15.12 3.38
N ASN A 92 -21.07 14.29 2.57
CA ASN A 92 -20.42 13.07 3.02
C ASN A 92 -19.20 13.35 3.90
N SER A 93 -18.80 12.35 4.68
CA SER A 93 -17.56 12.36 5.46
C SER A 93 -16.57 11.35 4.88
N TYR A 94 -15.38 11.77 4.52
CA TYR A 94 -14.31 10.89 4.07
C TYR A 94 -13.64 10.12 5.22
N PHE A 95 -13.89 10.53 6.48
CA PHE A 95 -13.15 10.02 7.64
C PHE A 95 -13.21 8.50 7.80
N PRO A 96 -14.38 7.80 7.74
CA PRO A 96 -14.44 6.36 7.88
C PRO A 96 -13.60 5.61 6.81
N CYS A 97 -13.64 6.10 5.57
CA CYS A 97 -12.86 5.53 4.48
C CYS A 97 -11.34 5.72 4.69
N ILE A 98 -10.92 6.90 5.11
CA ILE A 98 -9.52 7.23 5.42
C ILE A 98 -9.01 6.34 6.56
N GLU A 99 -9.76 6.23 7.65
CA GLU A 99 -9.40 5.42 8.82
C GLU A 99 -9.24 3.94 8.45
N ASN A 100 -10.20 3.38 7.73
CA ASN A 100 -10.14 1.99 7.27
C ASN A 100 -8.95 1.74 6.33
N PHE A 101 -8.68 2.67 5.40
CA PHE A 101 -7.58 2.57 4.46
C PHE A 101 -6.22 2.57 5.17
N ILE A 102 -6.01 3.52 6.09
CA ILE A 102 -4.76 3.63 6.87
C ILE A 102 -4.58 2.39 7.77
N THR A 103 -5.66 1.91 8.38
CA THR A 103 -5.64 0.70 9.21
C THR A 103 -5.26 -0.53 8.40
N THR A 104 -5.81 -0.69 7.21
CA THR A 104 -5.46 -1.78 6.27
C THR A 104 -3.99 -1.72 5.88
N LEU A 105 -3.48 -0.53 5.54
CA LEU A 105 -2.08 -0.33 5.22
C LEU A 105 -1.16 -0.64 6.41
N LEU A 106 -1.53 -0.22 7.62
CA LEU A 106 -0.80 -0.55 8.85
C LEU A 106 -0.74 -2.07 9.08
N TYR A 107 -1.81 -2.80 8.79
CA TYR A 107 -1.78 -4.27 8.88
C TYR A 107 -0.85 -4.90 7.85
N CYS A 108 -0.74 -4.34 6.64
CA CYS A 108 0.25 -4.79 5.66
C CYS A 108 1.68 -4.63 6.22
N TYR A 109 2.02 -3.49 6.81
CA TYR A 109 3.33 -3.26 7.40
C TYR A 109 3.59 -4.18 8.61
N LYS A 110 2.63 -4.34 9.52
CA LYS A 110 2.75 -5.26 10.65
C LYS A 110 2.97 -6.71 10.22
N GLU A 111 2.31 -7.14 9.16
CA GLU A 111 2.49 -8.49 8.62
C GLU A 111 3.86 -8.64 7.94
N LEU A 112 4.32 -7.61 7.27
CA LEU A 112 5.66 -7.55 6.69
C LEU A 112 6.73 -7.68 7.77
N ASP A 113 6.62 -6.91 8.86
CA ASP A 113 7.54 -6.97 10.00
C ASP A 113 7.60 -8.36 10.62
N LYS A 114 6.46 -9.03 10.78
CA LYS A 114 6.41 -10.43 11.27
C LYS A 114 7.19 -11.37 10.36
N ARG A 115 7.04 -11.25 9.04
CA ARG A 115 7.78 -12.08 8.07
C ARG A 115 9.29 -11.84 8.15
N PHE A 116 9.71 -10.59 8.27
CA PHE A 116 11.13 -10.26 8.47
C PHE A 116 11.67 -10.74 9.81
N ALA A 117 10.90 -10.67 10.90
CA ALA A 117 11.30 -11.20 12.20
C ALA A 117 11.57 -12.70 12.14
N VAL A 118 10.75 -13.47 11.41
CA VAL A 118 10.95 -14.92 11.22
C VAL A 118 12.23 -15.21 10.41
N VAL A 119 12.51 -14.40 9.38
CA VAL A 119 13.75 -14.56 8.57
C VAL A 119 14.98 -14.23 9.42
N ASN A 120 14.95 -13.18 10.23
CA ASN A 120 16.06 -12.79 11.10
C ASN A 120 16.25 -13.77 12.27
N ALA A 121 15.21 -14.45 12.73
CA ALA A 121 15.31 -15.48 13.78
C ALA A 121 15.95 -16.79 13.31
N LYS A 122 15.95 -17.10 12.02
CA LYS A 122 16.78 -18.18 11.48
C LYS A 122 18.23 -17.73 11.58
N LYS A 123 19.02 -18.43 12.43
CA LYS A 123 20.49 -18.30 12.41
C LYS A 123 20.97 -18.65 11.00
N VAL A 124 21.22 -17.65 10.20
CA VAL A 124 21.80 -17.80 8.86
C VAL A 124 23.20 -18.38 9.07
N THR A 125 23.45 -19.56 8.53
CA THR A 125 24.77 -20.20 8.63
C THR A 125 25.81 -19.33 7.90
N LYS A 126 27.10 -19.47 8.29
CA LYS A 126 28.20 -18.75 7.58
C LYS A 126 28.15 -18.99 6.06
N ARG A 127 27.80 -20.21 5.66
CA ARG A 127 27.67 -20.58 4.25
C ARG A 127 26.56 -19.80 3.54
N GLU A 128 25.36 -19.73 4.13
CA GLU A 128 24.23 -19.00 3.54
C GLU A 128 24.52 -17.50 3.44
N ARG A 129 25.26 -16.93 4.41
CA ARG A 129 25.71 -15.52 4.34
C ARG A 129 26.67 -15.28 3.19
N ILE A 130 27.64 -16.18 2.98
CA ILE A 130 28.59 -16.11 1.86
C ILE A 130 27.84 -16.22 0.53
N GLU A 131 26.94 -17.21 0.38
CA GLU A 131 26.14 -17.42 -0.82
C GLU A 131 25.29 -16.17 -1.13
N ALA A 132 24.62 -15.60 -0.14
CA ALA A 132 23.83 -14.36 -0.31
C ALA A 132 24.71 -13.17 -0.73
N THR A 133 25.90 -13.03 -0.13
CA THR A 133 26.84 -11.93 -0.48
C THR A 133 27.34 -12.07 -1.91
N VAL A 134 27.68 -13.29 -2.32
CA VAL A 134 28.16 -13.59 -3.69
C VAL A 134 27.05 -13.38 -4.72
N LEU A 135 25.84 -13.84 -4.45
CA LEU A 135 24.70 -13.71 -5.37
C LEU A 135 24.19 -12.26 -5.52
N ASN A 136 24.34 -11.44 -4.49
CA ASN A 136 23.92 -10.03 -4.52
C ASN A 136 24.99 -9.07 -5.03
N SER A 137 26.22 -9.54 -5.26
CA SER A 137 27.27 -8.71 -5.82
C SER A 137 27.16 -8.66 -7.34
N LEU A 138 27.21 -7.43 -7.89
CA LEU A 138 27.24 -7.17 -9.33
C LEU A 138 28.66 -7.27 -9.92
N LEU A 139 29.68 -7.44 -9.09
CA LEU A 139 31.10 -7.53 -9.46
C LEU A 139 31.75 -8.77 -8.81
N PRO A 140 32.82 -9.30 -9.40
CA PRO A 140 33.58 -10.39 -8.77
C PRO A 140 34.09 -9.98 -7.39
N ILE A 141 33.78 -10.77 -6.36
CA ILE A 141 34.19 -10.51 -4.96
C ILE A 141 35.51 -11.23 -4.69
N SER A 142 36.45 -10.53 -4.07
CA SER A 142 37.70 -11.12 -3.61
C SER A 142 37.51 -11.92 -2.31
N LYS A 143 38.43 -12.88 -2.06
CA LYS A 143 38.42 -13.68 -0.84
C LYS A 143 38.55 -12.82 0.44
N GLN A 144 39.22 -11.67 0.36
CA GLN A 144 39.40 -10.74 1.48
C GLN A 144 38.10 -10.00 1.82
N GLU A 145 37.33 -9.60 0.82
CA GLU A 145 36.03 -8.94 1.00
C GLU A 145 35.00 -9.88 1.63
N ILE A 146 35.01 -11.16 1.26
CA ILE A 146 34.16 -12.17 1.89
C ILE A 146 34.50 -12.34 3.37
N CYS A 147 35.80 -12.34 3.72
CA CYS A 147 36.25 -12.46 5.11
C CYS A 147 35.83 -11.26 5.98
N PHE A 148 35.73 -10.05 5.41
CA PHE A 148 35.34 -8.85 6.13
C PHE A 148 33.84 -8.82 6.44
N CYS A 149 32.99 -9.51 5.67
CA CYS A 149 31.56 -9.63 5.91
C CYS A 149 31.16 -10.73 6.91
N LEU A 150 32.15 -11.43 7.50
CA LEU A 150 31.94 -12.49 8.48
C LEU A 150 32.54 -12.06 9.82
N PRO A 151 31.70 -11.62 10.81
CA PRO A 151 32.14 -11.44 12.17
C PRO A 151 32.51 -12.77 12.84
#